data_512a4b4389173b2bc340eb682342cd02
#
_entry.id   512a4b4389173b2bc340eb682342cd02
#
_cell.length_a   1.000
_cell.length_b   1.000
_cell.length_c   1.000
_cell.angle_alpha   90.00
_cell.angle_beta   90.00
_cell.angle_gamma   90.00
#
_symmetry.space_group_name_H-M   'P 1'
#
loop_
_entity.id
_entity.type
_entity.pdbx_description
1 polymer ?
#
loop_
_entity_poly.entity_id
_entity_poly.type
_entity_poly.pdbx_seq_one_letter_code
_entity_poly.pdbx_strand_id
1 'polypeptide(L)'
;MIQRDFKVDGSPDIEVRIESGRIEVHRSDPGVVIVTVDTKTPDFIVEQRGNSILVSSDKTSSWLSRGSAYVVVEAPEGSDLQVGVASAPIRVDVPLGKVDIKSASGDIELASADAIVIKTASGDADVAAVGQSLSFTSASGDLRVRGTCRGSVAASTASGDIHLADCDATVNVNTASGDIDIVRLTGRSATFKGMSGDVDLGIPRRTEVDLDVNLLSGRLRLPDPEPRQGDPERQMSIKAKLVSGNLTIKRAD
;
A
#
# COMPACT_ATOMS: atom_id res chain seq x y z
N MET A 1 -22.43 6.30 21.26
CA MET A 1 -22.61 5.74 19.90
C MET A 1 -23.34 6.75 19.04
N ILE A 2 -22.79 7.10 17.90
CA ILE A 2 -23.37 8.01 16.89
C ILE A 2 -23.53 7.20 15.62
N GLN A 3 -24.70 7.21 15.00
CA GLN A 3 -24.92 6.64 13.68
C GLN A 3 -25.55 7.68 12.77
N ARG A 4 -25.05 7.80 11.55
CA ARG A 4 -25.57 8.71 10.53
C ARG A 4 -25.52 8.07 9.15
N ASP A 5 -26.61 8.24 8.42
CA ASP A 5 -26.78 7.76 7.05
C ASP A 5 -26.73 8.96 6.12
N PHE A 6 -25.96 8.85 5.05
CA PHE A 6 -25.79 9.91 4.06
C PHE A 6 -26.14 9.40 2.67
N LYS A 7 -26.89 10.21 1.93
CA LYS A 7 -27.10 9.99 0.50
C LYS A 7 -25.95 10.61 -0.27
N VAL A 8 -25.37 9.86 -1.17
CA VAL A 8 -24.21 10.26 -1.97
C VAL A 8 -24.44 9.93 -3.44
N ASP A 9 -23.74 10.64 -4.31
CA ASP A 9 -23.80 10.43 -5.75
C ASP A 9 -22.47 9.80 -6.24
N GLY A 10 -22.55 8.67 -6.94
CA GLY A 10 -21.38 8.00 -7.51
C GLY A 10 -20.34 7.60 -6.45
N SER A 11 -19.12 8.10 -6.60
CA SER A 11 -17.98 7.81 -5.73
C SER A 11 -17.78 8.95 -4.72
N PRO A 12 -18.22 8.81 -3.45
CA PRO A 12 -18.02 9.82 -2.44
C PRO A 12 -16.58 9.89 -1.94
N ASP A 13 -16.22 11.03 -1.40
CA ASP A 13 -14.98 11.29 -0.69
C ASP A 13 -15.21 11.10 0.81
N ILE A 14 -14.47 10.21 1.46
CA ILE A 14 -14.60 9.91 2.87
C ILE A 14 -13.31 10.25 3.59
N GLU A 15 -13.39 11.17 4.53
CA GLU A 15 -12.26 11.56 5.35
C GLU A 15 -12.47 11.16 6.80
N VAL A 16 -11.55 10.34 7.34
CA VAL A 16 -11.57 9.89 8.73
C VAL A 16 -10.32 10.37 9.45
N ARG A 17 -10.49 11.15 10.51
CA ARG A 17 -9.40 11.65 11.36
C ARG A 17 -9.68 11.31 12.81
N ILE A 18 -8.90 10.38 13.36
CA ILE A 18 -8.94 10.01 14.78
C ILE A 18 -7.52 9.90 15.34
N GLU A 19 -7.37 10.02 16.64
CA GLU A 19 -6.06 9.85 17.29
C GLU A 19 -5.76 8.38 17.52
N SER A 20 -6.69 7.65 18.10
CA SER A 20 -6.55 6.23 18.43
C SER A 20 -7.89 5.49 18.32
N GLY A 21 -7.85 4.18 18.37
CA GLY A 21 -9.02 3.32 18.33
C GLY A 21 -8.95 2.30 17.21
N ARG A 22 -9.98 2.23 16.36
CA ARG A 22 -10.04 1.32 15.22
C ARG A 22 -10.88 1.93 14.10
N ILE A 23 -10.49 1.70 12.85
CA ILE A 23 -11.25 2.09 11.67
C ILE A 23 -11.54 0.84 10.84
N GLU A 24 -12.82 0.62 10.54
CA GLU A 24 -13.26 -0.42 9.63
C GLU A 24 -14.10 0.20 8.50
N VAL A 25 -13.82 -0.19 7.26
CA VAL A 25 -14.56 0.27 6.09
C VAL A 25 -15.11 -0.96 5.35
N HIS A 26 -16.42 -1.04 5.28
CA HIS A 26 -17.15 -2.13 4.67
C HIS A 26 -17.94 -1.66 3.46
N ARG A 27 -18.48 -2.61 2.69
CA ARG A 27 -19.32 -2.31 1.54
C ARG A 27 -20.72 -1.89 1.99
N SER A 28 -21.25 -0.81 1.38
CA SER A 28 -22.66 -0.45 1.42
C SER A 28 -23.33 -0.64 0.05
N ASP A 29 -24.64 -0.40 0.03
CA ASP A 29 -25.38 -0.24 -1.23
C ASP A 29 -24.96 1.04 -1.97
N PRO A 30 -25.04 1.07 -3.31
CA PRO A 30 -24.77 2.27 -4.08
C PRO A 30 -25.63 3.47 -3.64
N GLY A 31 -25.00 4.64 -3.57
CA GLY A 31 -25.69 5.88 -3.22
C GLY A 31 -25.91 6.13 -1.74
N VAL A 32 -25.36 5.29 -0.85
CA VAL A 32 -25.48 5.45 0.60
C VAL A 32 -24.14 5.25 1.26
N VAL A 33 -23.81 6.12 2.21
CA VAL A 33 -22.72 5.93 3.18
C VAL A 33 -23.30 5.91 4.59
N ILE A 34 -22.95 4.91 5.37
CA ILE A 34 -23.35 4.80 6.76
C ILE A 34 -22.11 4.95 7.63
N VAL A 35 -22.16 5.85 8.59
CA VAL A 35 -21.06 6.07 9.54
C VAL A 35 -21.55 5.76 10.94
N THR A 36 -20.90 4.81 11.59
CA THR A 36 -21.13 4.46 13.00
C THR A 36 -19.87 4.77 13.81
N VAL A 37 -20.02 5.56 14.86
CA VAL A 37 -18.91 5.91 15.74
C VAL A 37 -19.28 5.54 17.18
N ASP A 38 -18.47 4.71 17.79
CA ASP A 38 -18.51 4.46 19.23
C ASP A 38 -17.32 5.15 19.90
N THR A 39 -17.61 6.17 20.68
CA THR A 39 -16.61 6.99 21.35
C THR A 39 -17.15 7.56 22.64
N LYS A 40 -16.24 7.81 23.58
CA LYS A 40 -16.50 8.57 24.80
C LYS A 40 -16.06 10.03 24.68
N THR A 41 -15.50 10.41 23.54
CA THR A 41 -15.04 11.77 23.26
C THR A 41 -16.27 12.66 23.02
N PRO A 42 -16.48 13.72 23.79
CA PRO A 42 -17.46 14.74 23.44
C PRO A 42 -17.04 15.44 22.14
N ASP A 43 -18.01 16.02 21.42
CA ASP A 43 -17.76 16.84 20.23
C ASP A 43 -17.19 16.11 18.99
N PHE A 44 -17.47 14.81 18.85
CA PHE A 44 -17.12 14.07 17.64
C PHE A 44 -17.96 14.58 16.45
N ILE A 45 -17.26 14.89 15.33
CA ILE A 45 -17.87 15.44 14.13
C ILE A 45 -18.15 14.31 13.15
N VAL A 46 -19.36 14.23 12.64
CA VAL A 46 -19.75 13.43 11.49
C VAL A 46 -20.61 14.31 10.61
N GLU A 47 -20.06 14.83 9.52
CA GLU A 47 -20.71 15.83 8.66
C GLU A 47 -20.60 15.46 7.18
N GLN A 48 -21.66 15.77 6.42
CA GLN A 48 -21.63 15.71 4.96
C GLN A 48 -21.51 17.13 4.39
N ARG A 49 -20.61 17.29 3.43
CA ARG A 49 -20.43 18.51 2.64
C ARG A 49 -20.44 18.15 1.15
N GLY A 50 -21.59 18.34 0.50
CA GLY A 50 -21.79 17.85 -0.86
C GLY A 50 -21.66 16.33 -0.92
N ASN A 51 -20.70 15.82 -1.69
CA ASN A 51 -20.42 14.39 -1.80
C ASN A 51 -19.26 13.91 -0.91
N SER A 52 -18.74 14.79 -0.04
CA SER A 52 -17.67 14.45 0.92
C SER A 52 -18.24 14.26 2.31
N ILE A 53 -17.73 13.27 3.03
CA ILE A 53 -18.10 12.94 4.41
C ILE A 53 -16.89 13.07 5.30
N LEU A 54 -17.00 13.89 6.33
CA LEU A 54 -15.96 14.10 7.33
C LEU A 54 -16.32 13.42 8.63
N VAL A 55 -15.42 12.57 9.11
CA VAL A 55 -15.48 11.88 10.41
C VAL A 55 -14.25 12.29 11.21
N SER A 56 -14.42 13.10 12.26
CA SER A 56 -13.28 13.65 12.98
C SER A 56 -13.52 13.74 14.49
N SER A 57 -12.48 13.51 15.25
CA SER A 57 -12.51 13.60 16.73
C SER A 57 -12.28 15.02 17.27
N ASP A 58 -12.17 16.06 16.43
CA ASP A 58 -11.78 17.38 16.93
C ASP A 58 -12.43 18.58 16.25
N LYS A 59 -12.82 19.56 17.08
CA LYS A 59 -13.08 20.96 16.70
C LYS A 59 -11.92 21.91 17.01
N THR A 60 -10.98 21.55 17.85
CA THR A 60 -9.91 22.42 18.30
C THR A 60 -8.63 21.66 18.60
N SER A 61 -7.60 22.01 17.89
CA SER A 61 -6.20 21.72 18.01
C SER A 61 -5.61 21.58 19.43
N SER A 62 -6.07 20.67 20.23
CA SER A 62 -5.37 20.28 21.44
C SER A 62 -4.88 18.86 21.28
N TRP A 63 -3.61 18.69 20.98
CA TRP A 63 -2.90 17.40 20.91
C TRP A 63 -2.96 16.58 22.22
N LEU A 64 -3.68 17.07 23.20
CA LEU A 64 -3.92 16.46 24.52
C LEU A 64 -5.29 15.78 24.66
N SER A 65 -6.18 15.85 23.69
CA SER A 65 -7.46 15.14 23.68
C SER A 65 -7.27 13.68 23.27
N ARG A 66 -6.85 12.84 24.19
CA ARG A 66 -6.69 11.40 23.99
C ARG A 66 -8.05 10.71 23.87
N GLY A 67 -8.73 10.92 22.75
CA GLY A 67 -9.99 10.26 22.44
C GLY A 67 -9.76 8.99 21.62
N SER A 68 -10.18 7.85 22.16
CA SER A 68 -10.29 6.62 21.40
C SER A 68 -11.66 6.53 20.76
N ALA A 69 -11.72 6.18 19.48
CA ALA A 69 -12.95 5.96 18.74
C ALA A 69 -12.91 4.67 17.92
N TYR A 70 -13.99 3.92 17.96
CA TYR A 70 -14.23 2.86 17.00
C TYR A 70 -15.14 3.42 15.91
N VAL A 71 -14.59 3.50 14.69
CA VAL A 71 -15.27 4.07 13.53
C VAL A 71 -15.54 2.97 12.52
N VAL A 72 -16.80 2.75 12.20
CA VAL A 72 -17.23 1.87 11.11
C VAL A 72 -17.84 2.74 10.02
N VAL A 73 -17.33 2.60 8.81
CA VAL A 73 -17.86 3.26 7.63
C VAL A 73 -18.33 2.20 6.65
N GLU A 74 -19.58 2.25 6.25
CA GLU A 74 -20.07 1.47 5.13
C GLU A 74 -20.14 2.38 3.90
N ALA A 75 -19.41 2.04 2.84
CA ALA A 75 -19.24 2.88 1.66
C ALA A 75 -19.45 2.09 0.35
N PRO A 76 -19.95 2.74 -0.71
CA PRO A 76 -20.03 2.13 -2.04
C PRO A 76 -18.65 1.78 -2.60
N GLU A 77 -18.58 0.78 -3.46
CA GLU A 77 -17.36 0.51 -4.25
C GLU A 77 -16.91 1.74 -5.05
N GLY A 78 -15.61 1.91 -5.19
CA GLY A 78 -15.03 3.02 -5.93
C GLY A 78 -15.03 4.35 -5.18
N SER A 79 -15.45 4.40 -3.91
CA SER A 79 -15.31 5.58 -3.05
C SER A 79 -13.84 5.94 -2.86
N ASP A 80 -13.56 7.23 -2.66
CA ASP A 80 -12.24 7.70 -2.27
C ASP A 80 -12.15 7.77 -0.73
N LEU A 81 -11.01 7.37 -0.15
CA LEU A 81 -10.81 7.31 1.30
C LEU A 81 -9.54 8.04 1.72
N GLN A 82 -9.67 8.96 2.66
CA GLN A 82 -8.54 9.60 3.32
C GLN A 82 -8.57 9.28 4.82
N VAL A 83 -7.49 8.74 5.36
CA VAL A 83 -7.38 8.39 6.78
C VAL A 83 -6.17 9.05 7.40
N GLY A 84 -6.39 9.75 8.50
CA GLY A 84 -5.34 10.29 9.35
C GLY A 84 -5.48 9.77 10.78
N VAL A 85 -4.50 8.98 11.24
CA VAL A 85 -4.50 8.41 12.59
C VAL A 85 -3.12 8.51 13.24
N ALA A 86 -3.08 8.56 14.57
CA ALA A 86 -1.82 8.37 15.27
C ALA A 86 -1.57 6.88 15.56
N SER A 87 -2.55 6.20 16.16
CA SER A 87 -2.38 4.79 16.54
C SER A 87 -3.74 4.07 16.48
N ALA A 88 -4.06 3.54 15.31
CA ALA A 88 -5.26 2.72 15.13
C ALA A 88 -5.05 1.74 13.98
N PRO A 89 -5.40 0.47 14.12
CA PRO A 89 -5.51 -0.44 13.01
C PRO A 89 -6.63 0.01 12.06
N ILE A 90 -6.37 -0.15 10.76
CA ILE A 90 -7.26 0.22 9.68
C ILE A 90 -7.56 -1.03 8.86
N ARG A 91 -8.83 -1.35 8.71
CA ARG A 91 -9.28 -2.45 7.87
C ARG A 91 -10.27 -1.96 6.82
N VAL A 92 -10.01 -2.26 5.57
CA VAL A 92 -10.85 -1.89 4.43
C VAL A 92 -11.18 -3.14 3.64
N ASP A 93 -12.43 -3.54 3.66
CA ASP A 93 -12.91 -4.78 3.02
C ASP A 93 -13.63 -4.51 1.68
N VAL A 94 -13.68 -3.26 1.23
CA VAL A 94 -14.36 -2.84 0.00
C VAL A 94 -13.33 -2.32 -1.03
N PRO A 95 -13.48 -2.65 -2.33
CA PRO A 95 -12.66 -2.04 -3.37
C PRO A 95 -12.92 -0.53 -3.48
N LEU A 96 -11.86 0.27 -3.44
CA LEU A 96 -11.92 1.72 -3.44
C LEU A 96 -11.29 2.33 -4.71
N GLY A 97 -11.57 3.60 -4.98
CA GLY A 97 -10.91 4.40 -6.01
C GLY A 97 -9.53 4.84 -5.54
N LYS A 98 -9.47 5.91 -4.77
CA LYS A 98 -8.23 6.41 -4.19
C LYS A 98 -8.20 6.21 -2.69
N VAL A 99 -7.03 5.84 -2.17
CA VAL A 99 -6.79 5.67 -0.74
C VAL A 99 -5.54 6.46 -0.34
N ASP A 100 -5.66 7.39 0.60
CA ASP A 100 -4.54 8.11 1.22
C ASP A 100 -4.57 7.85 2.74
N ILE A 101 -3.63 7.08 3.25
CA ILE A 101 -3.52 6.72 4.66
C ILE A 101 -2.26 7.32 5.25
N LYS A 102 -2.41 8.06 6.34
CA LYS A 102 -1.32 8.56 7.17
C LYS A 102 -1.48 8.04 8.58
N SER A 103 -0.53 7.24 9.03
CA SER A 103 -0.49 6.64 10.37
C SER A 103 0.86 6.88 11.03
N ALA A 104 0.91 6.98 12.34
CA ALA A 104 2.19 6.85 13.04
C ALA A 104 2.46 5.39 13.37
N SER A 105 1.45 4.67 13.89
CA SER A 105 1.53 3.24 14.16
C SER A 105 0.14 2.63 14.07
N GLY A 106 0.03 1.45 13.59
CA GLY A 106 -1.22 0.73 13.38
C GLY A 106 -1.19 0.06 12.01
N ASP A 107 -1.54 -1.20 12.03
CA ASP A 107 -1.49 -2.02 10.84
C ASP A 107 -2.64 -1.68 9.89
N ILE A 108 -2.37 -1.82 8.61
CA ILE A 108 -3.28 -1.44 7.54
C ILE A 108 -3.59 -2.69 6.71
N GLU A 109 -4.84 -3.10 6.72
CA GLU A 109 -5.37 -4.15 5.84
C GLU A 109 -6.30 -3.52 4.80
N LEU A 110 -5.95 -3.66 3.53
CA LEU A 110 -6.69 -3.07 2.41
C LEU A 110 -7.05 -4.13 1.36
N ALA A 111 -8.32 -4.27 1.04
CA ALA A 111 -8.78 -5.21 0.02
C ALA A 111 -8.20 -4.86 -1.36
N SER A 112 -8.56 -3.72 -1.93
CA SER A 112 -7.97 -3.21 -3.16
C SER A 112 -8.31 -1.74 -3.38
N ALA A 113 -7.49 -1.05 -4.15
CA ALA A 113 -7.84 0.26 -4.68
C ALA A 113 -7.08 0.55 -5.99
N ASP A 114 -7.59 1.50 -6.76
CA ASP A 114 -6.93 1.95 -7.98
C ASP A 114 -5.63 2.67 -7.67
N ALA A 115 -5.67 3.68 -6.81
CA ALA A 115 -4.50 4.45 -6.40
C ALA A 115 -4.35 4.44 -4.88
N ILE A 116 -3.19 4.03 -4.39
CA ILE A 116 -2.91 3.85 -2.96
C ILE A 116 -1.71 4.70 -2.56
N VAL A 117 -1.87 5.52 -1.54
CA VAL A 117 -0.79 6.22 -0.87
C VAL A 117 -0.82 5.87 0.61
N ILE A 118 0.23 5.24 1.11
CA ILE A 118 0.38 4.89 2.52
C ILE A 118 1.65 5.52 3.06
N LYS A 119 1.51 6.30 4.12
CA LYS A 119 2.62 6.87 4.89
C LYS A 119 2.48 6.46 6.34
N THR A 120 3.42 5.68 6.83
CA THR A 120 3.42 5.22 8.22
C THR A 120 4.79 5.40 8.84
N ALA A 121 4.90 5.46 10.16
CA ALA A 121 6.19 5.39 10.82
C ALA A 121 6.57 3.94 11.13
N SER A 122 5.62 3.12 11.63
CA SER A 122 5.93 1.75 12.06
C SER A 122 4.76 0.77 11.94
N GLY A 123 3.75 1.04 11.15
CA GLY A 123 2.66 0.10 10.89
C GLY A 123 2.91 -0.69 9.61
N ASP A 124 2.51 -1.95 9.62
CA ASP A 124 2.59 -2.80 8.44
C ASP A 124 1.40 -2.56 7.50
N ALA A 125 1.63 -2.73 6.23
CA ALA A 125 0.60 -2.60 5.20
C ALA A 125 0.41 -3.91 4.43
N ASP A 126 -0.79 -4.48 4.53
CA ASP A 126 -1.21 -5.66 3.79
C ASP A 126 -2.29 -5.27 2.78
N VAL A 127 -1.98 -5.34 1.50
CA VAL A 127 -2.84 -4.94 0.39
C VAL A 127 -3.17 -6.15 -0.46
N ALA A 128 -4.45 -6.41 -0.71
CA ALA A 128 -4.80 -7.55 -1.54
C ALA A 128 -4.51 -7.31 -3.03
N ALA A 129 -4.82 -6.13 -3.58
CA ALA A 129 -4.49 -5.80 -4.97
C ALA A 129 -4.38 -4.30 -5.22
N VAL A 130 -3.62 -3.92 -6.27
CA VAL A 130 -3.38 -2.54 -6.71
C VAL A 130 -3.77 -2.39 -8.18
N GLY A 131 -4.67 -1.46 -8.48
CA GLY A 131 -5.21 -1.24 -9.83
C GLY A 131 -4.29 -0.42 -10.73
N GLN A 132 -3.76 0.70 -10.25
CA GLN A 132 -3.00 1.66 -11.07
C GLN A 132 -1.70 2.12 -10.42
N SER A 133 -1.72 2.43 -9.13
CA SER A 133 -0.52 2.94 -8.45
C SER A 133 -0.50 2.64 -6.96
N LEU A 134 0.70 2.35 -6.45
CA LEU A 134 0.98 2.23 -5.02
C LEU A 134 2.19 3.08 -4.66
N SER A 135 2.03 3.94 -3.67
CA SER A 135 3.10 4.67 -3.02
C SER A 135 3.12 4.31 -1.53
N PHE A 136 4.18 3.65 -1.09
CA PHE A 136 4.39 3.27 0.30
C PHE A 136 5.62 3.96 0.87
N THR A 137 5.48 4.60 2.02
CA THR A 137 6.60 5.21 2.73
C THR A 137 6.52 4.86 4.21
N SER A 138 7.56 4.23 4.73
CA SER A 138 7.65 3.84 6.14
C SER A 138 9.03 4.12 6.72
N ALA A 139 9.13 4.23 8.04
CA ALA A 139 10.42 4.13 8.71
C ALA A 139 10.76 2.67 9.02
N SER A 140 9.81 1.89 9.54
CA SER A 140 10.07 0.49 9.94
C SER A 140 8.86 -0.44 9.81
N GLY A 141 7.97 -0.19 8.89
CA GLY A 141 6.85 -1.08 8.60
C GLY A 141 7.05 -1.84 7.30
N ASP A 142 6.49 -3.03 7.24
CA ASP A 142 6.55 -3.91 6.10
C ASP A 142 5.43 -3.60 5.09
N LEU A 143 5.70 -3.88 3.82
CA LEU A 143 4.70 -3.83 2.77
C LEU A 143 4.50 -5.23 2.19
N ARG A 144 3.27 -5.72 2.22
CA ARG A 144 2.88 -6.95 1.55
C ARG A 144 1.75 -6.70 0.56
N VAL A 145 1.94 -7.06 -0.71
CA VAL A 145 0.86 -7.12 -1.69
C VAL A 145 0.65 -8.58 -2.09
N ARG A 146 -0.51 -9.12 -1.72
CA ARG A 146 -0.82 -10.56 -1.86
C ARG A 146 -1.25 -10.97 -3.27
N GLY A 147 -1.79 -10.04 -4.02
CA GLY A 147 -2.27 -10.28 -5.39
C GLY A 147 -1.54 -9.44 -6.41
N THR A 148 -2.28 -8.94 -7.39
CA THR A 148 -1.69 -8.24 -8.53
C THR A 148 -1.44 -6.77 -8.24
N CYS A 149 -0.23 -6.29 -8.56
CA CYS A 149 0.08 -4.87 -8.69
C CYS A 149 0.13 -4.48 -10.16
N ARG A 150 -0.60 -3.43 -10.55
CA ARG A 150 -0.55 -2.88 -11.90
C ARG A 150 -0.08 -1.43 -11.91
N GLY A 151 0.42 -0.99 -13.07
CA GLY A 151 0.82 0.40 -13.32
C GLY A 151 2.15 0.79 -12.68
N SER A 152 2.15 1.33 -11.46
CA SER A 152 3.39 1.74 -10.80
C SER A 152 3.41 1.41 -9.31
N VAL A 153 4.56 0.94 -8.83
CA VAL A 153 4.83 0.72 -7.40
C VAL A 153 6.06 1.52 -7.01
N ALA A 154 5.90 2.44 -6.07
CA ALA A 154 6.97 3.19 -5.45
C ALA A 154 6.98 2.91 -3.95
N ALA A 155 8.01 2.25 -3.45
CA ALA A 155 8.13 1.94 -2.04
C ALA A 155 9.45 2.49 -1.47
N SER A 156 9.37 3.11 -0.31
CA SER A 156 10.53 3.63 0.41
C SER A 156 10.41 3.30 1.88
N THR A 157 11.38 2.57 2.41
CA THR A 157 11.44 2.23 3.84
C THR A 157 12.86 2.39 4.38
N ALA A 158 13.01 2.64 5.66
CA ALA A 158 14.34 2.61 6.27
C ALA A 158 14.69 1.18 6.70
N SER A 159 13.77 0.43 7.30
CA SER A 159 14.04 -0.94 7.78
C SER A 159 12.79 -1.81 7.77
N GLY A 160 12.12 -1.93 6.66
CA GLY A 160 10.97 -2.81 6.49
C GLY A 160 11.13 -3.65 5.24
N ASP A 161 10.53 -4.82 5.24
CA ASP A 161 10.57 -5.73 4.11
C ASP A 161 9.45 -5.42 3.10
N ILE A 162 9.71 -5.71 1.84
CA ILE A 162 8.75 -5.48 0.76
C ILE A 162 8.49 -6.78 0.02
N HIS A 163 7.27 -7.26 0.10
CA HIS A 163 6.84 -8.48 -0.58
C HIS A 163 5.71 -8.18 -1.58
N LEU A 164 5.95 -8.48 -2.86
CA LEU A 164 4.98 -8.35 -3.95
C LEU A 164 4.76 -9.71 -4.62
N ALA A 165 3.52 -10.20 -4.62
CA ALA A 165 3.24 -11.53 -5.19
C ALA A 165 3.29 -11.53 -6.72
N ASP A 166 2.43 -10.75 -7.39
CA ASP A 166 2.39 -10.66 -8.87
C ASP A 166 2.44 -9.19 -9.29
N CYS A 167 3.52 -8.78 -9.94
CA CYS A 167 3.80 -7.38 -10.22
C CYS A 167 3.91 -7.10 -11.73
N ASP A 168 2.83 -6.59 -12.31
CA ASP A 168 2.77 -6.06 -13.68
C ASP A 168 2.82 -4.52 -13.64
N ALA A 169 3.89 -4.00 -13.04
CA ALA A 169 4.05 -2.58 -12.79
C ALA A 169 5.49 -2.12 -13.04
N THR A 170 5.67 -0.81 -13.23
CA THR A 170 6.97 -0.18 -13.06
C THR A 170 7.29 -0.10 -11.57
N VAL A 171 8.39 -0.72 -11.15
CA VAL A 171 8.77 -0.83 -9.73
C VAL A 171 9.94 0.10 -9.41
N ASN A 172 9.82 0.85 -8.33
CA ASN A 172 10.90 1.66 -7.77
C ASN A 172 10.94 1.48 -6.25
N VAL A 173 11.95 0.79 -5.76
CA VAL A 173 12.11 0.51 -4.33
C VAL A 173 13.40 1.12 -3.81
N ASN A 174 13.29 1.83 -2.70
CA ASN A 174 14.42 2.35 -1.96
C ASN A 174 14.35 1.84 -0.51
N THR A 175 15.38 1.16 -0.03
CA THR A 175 15.47 0.73 1.36
C THR A 175 16.83 1.04 1.95
N ALA A 176 16.91 1.32 3.25
CA ALA A 176 18.21 1.34 3.90
C ALA A 176 18.56 -0.06 4.42
N SER A 177 17.61 -0.77 5.03
CA SER A 177 17.80 -2.12 5.52
C SER A 177 16.47 -2.86 5.49
N GLY A 178 16.36 -3.83 4.64
CA GLY A 178 15.15 -4.63 4.46
C GLY A 178 15.22 -5.42 3.16
N ASP A 179 14.64 -6.57 3.17
CA ASP A 179 14.64 -7.47 2.04
C ASP A 179 13.50 -7.13 1.06
N ILE A 180 13.74 -7.38 -0.21
CA ILE A 180 12.77 -7.16 -1.27
C ILE A 180 12.53 -8.49 -1.96
N ASP A 181 11.30 -8.99 -1.89
CA ASP A 181 10.88 -10.21 -2.57
C ASP A 181 9.73 -9.92 -3.53
N ILE A 182 9.98 -10.16 -4.82
CA ILE A 182 8.97 -10.09 -5.85
C ILE A 182 8.82 -11.47 -6.48
N VAL A 183 7.74 -12.16 -6.11
CA VAL A 183 7.52 -13.55 -6.54
C VAL A 183 7.42 -13.67 -8.06
N ARG A 184 6.71 -12.74 -8.71
CA ARG A 184 6.58 -12.69 -10.17
C ARG A 184 6.56 -11.26 -10.67
N LEU A 185 7.60 -10.86 -11.40
CA LEU A 185 7.74 -9.54 -12.01
C LEU A 185 7.51 -9.64 -13.52
N THR A 186 6.45 -9.00 -14.00
CA THR A 186 6.09 -8.96 -15.43
C THR A 186 6.13 -7.56 -16.03
N GLY A 187 6.32 -6.55 -15.19
CA GLY A 187 6.46 -5.15 -15.60
C GLY A 187 7.72 -4.89 -16.44
N ARG A 188 7.74 -3.76 -17.12
CA ARG A 188 8.82 -3.44 -18.07
C ARG A 188 10.09 -2.91 -17.40
N SER A 189 10.01 -2.39 -16.22
CA SER A 189 11.13 -1.73 -15.54
C SER A 189 11.06 -1.91 -14.03
N ALA A 190 12.21 -2.21 -13.43
CA ALA A 190 12.37 -2.25 -11.99
C ALA A 190 13.67 -1.58 -11.56
N THR A 191 13.62 -0.76 -10.54
CA THR A 191 14.76 -0.08 -9.95
C THR A 191 14.81 -0.34 -8.45
N PHE A 192 15.93 -0.86 -7.98
CA PHE A 192 16.18 -1.16 -6.58
C PHE A 192 17.39 -0.38 -6.08
N LYS A 193 17.24 0.29 -4.94
CA LYS A 193 18.34 0.95 -4.24
C LYS A 193 18.32 0.52 -2.79
N GLY A 194 19.43 -0.06 -2.32
CA GLY A 194 19.55 -0.53 -0.94
C GLY A 194 20.93 -0.26 -0.36
N MET A 195 20.97 -0.05 0.95
CA MET A 195 22.26 -0.05 1.67
C MET A 195 22.55 -1.45 2.20
N SER A 196 21.56 -2.15 2.76
CA SER A 196 21.68 -3.52 3.28
C SER A 196 20.37 -4.26 3.07
N GLY A 197 20.44 -5.51 2.68
CA GLY A 197 19.29 -6.36 2.40
C GLY A 197 19.38 -7.06 1.05
N ASP A 198 18.72 -8.18 0.96
CA ASP A 198 18.72 -9.01 -0.25
C ASP A 198 17.53 -8.64 -1.18
N VAL A 199 17.71 -8.86 -2.45
CA VAL A 199 16.66 -8.66 -3.47
C VAL A 199 16.46 -9.96 -4.21
N ASP A 200 15.29 -10.55 -4.06
CA ASP A 200 14.86 -11.77 -4.74
C ASP A 200 13.78 -11.46 -5.78
N LEU A 201 14.02 -11.82 -7.04
CA LEU A 201 13.13 -11.52 -8.17
C LEU A 201 12.77 -12.79 -8.93
N GLY A 202 11.47 -13.08 -9.04
CA GLY A 202 10.94 -14.07 -9.95
C GLY A 202 10.62 -13.44 -11.32
N ILE A 203 11.25 -13.90 -12.38
CA ILE A 203 11.04 -13.40 -13.74
C ILE A 203 10.48 -14.52 -14.62
N PRO A 204 9.37 -14.28 -15.35
CA PRO A 204 8.79 -15.26 -16.25
C PRO A 204 9.79 -15.73 -17.32
N ARG A 205 9.61 -16.96 -17.78
CA ARG A 205 10.36 -17.51 -18.92
C ARG A 205 10.16 -16.65 -20.16
N ARG A 206 11.08 -16.72 -21.11
CA ARG A 206 11.06 -15.96 -22.39
C ARG A 206 11.01 -14.43 -22.18
N THR A 207 11.56 -13.94 -21.06
CA THR A 207 11.78 -12.52 -20.81
C THR A 207 13.26 -12.21 -21.09
N GLU A 208 13.51 -11.26 -21.99
CA GLU A 208 14.84 -10.66 -22.18
C GLU A 208 15.03 -9.58 -21.14
N VAL A 209 16.10 -9.69 -20.35
CA VAL A 209 16.37 -8.79 -19.24
C VAL A 209 17.65 -8.01 -19.50
N ASP A 210 17.52 -6.69 -19.54
CA ASP A 210 18.65 -5.77 -19.52
C ASP A 210 18.99 -5.44 -18.06
N LEU A 211 20.20 -5.82 -17.63
CA LEU A 211 20.65 -5.71 -16.24
C LEU A 211 21.71 -4.63 -16.07
N ASP A 212 21.42 -3.60 -15.29
CA ASP A 212 22.38 -2.61 -14.82
C ASP A 212 22.54 -2.80 -13.28
N VAL A 213 23.56 -3.55 -12.88
CA VAL A 213 23.76 -3.96 -11.49
C VAL A 213 25.08 -3.44 -10.95
N ASN A 214 24.99 -2.71 -9.84
CA ASN A 214 26.13 -2.21 -9.11
C ASN A 214 26.03 -2.69 -7.65
N LEU A 215 26.84 -3.70 -7.30
CA LEU A 215 26.96 -4.26 -5.96
C LEU A 215 28.36 -3.92 -5.41
N LEU A 216 28.41 -3.21 -4.29
CA LEU A 216 29.71 -2.94 -3.65
C LEU A 216 30.18 -4.16 -2.84
N SER A 217 29.26 -4.83 -2.14
CA SER A 217 29.51 -6.08 -1.41
C SER A 217 28.28 -6.98 -1.53
N GLY A 218 28.45 -8.19 -2.05
CA GLY A 218 27.36 -9.13 -2.27
C GLY A 218 27.55 -9.97 -3.50
N ARG A 219 26.54 -10.75 -3.84
CA ARG A 219 26.57 -11.69 -4.97
C ARG A 219 25.37 -11.48 -5.89
N LEU A 220 25.64 -11.50 -7.17
CA LEU A 220 24.62 -11.64 -8.20
C LEU A 220 24.43 -13.13 -8.51
N ARG A 221 23.20 -13.61 -8.37
CA ARG A 221 22.79 -14.95 -8.76
C ARG A 221 21.77 -14.87 -9.87
N LEU A 222 22.09 -15.45 -11.00
CA LEU A 222 21.21 -15.51 -12.15
C LEU A 222 20.69 -16.94 -12.35
N PRO A 223 19.51 -17.13 -12.95
CA PRO A 223 19.04 -18.45 -13.31
C PRO A 223 19.95 -19.10 -14.36
N ASP A 224 19.98 -20.42 -14.40
CA ASP A 224 20.72 -21.15 -15.40
C ASP A 224 20.29 -20.75 -16.81
N PRO A 225 21.24 -20.68 -17.78
CA PRO A 225 20.91 -20.39 -19.16
C PRO A 225 19.95 -21.43 -19.72
N GLU A 226 18.80 -20.99 -20.17
CA GLU A 226 17.87 -21.87 -20.88
C GLU A 226 18.17 -21.85 -22.39
N PRO A 227 17.95 -23.00 -23.08
CA PRO A 227 18.01 -23.00 -24.54
C PRO A 227 17.02 -21.98 -25.12
N ARG A 228 17.46 -21.12 -26.01
CA ARG A 228 16.57 -20.15 -26.66
C ARG A 228 15.48 -20.88 -27.44
N GLN A 229 14.28 -20.84 -26.95
CA GLN A 229 13.07 -21.35 -27.61
C GLN A 229 12.27 -20.18 -28.22
N GLY A 230 12.72 -19.71 -29.39
CA GLY A 230 12.08 -18.59 -30.10
C GLY A 230 12.48 -17.20 -29.60
N ASP A 231 11.80 -16.18 -30.12
CA ASP A 231 12.02 -14.79 -29.73
C ASP A 231 11.48 -14.51 -28.32
N PRO A 232 12.07 -13.54 -27.61
CA PRO A 232 11.58 -13.14 -26.29
C PRO A 232 10.17 -12.54 -26.42
N GLU A 233 9.30 -12.93 -25.50
CA GLU A 233 7.92 -12.40 -25.44
C GLU A 233 7.85 -11.07 -24.72
N ARG A 234 8.85 -10.79 -23.88
CA ARG A 234 8.94 -9.59 -23.04
C ARG A 234 10.34 -9.04 -23.01
N GLN A 235 10.43 -7.73 -22.87
CA GLN A 235 11.68 -7.04 -22.58
C GLN A 235 11.53 -6.29 -21.26
N MET A 236 12.54 -6.39 -20.39
CA MET A 236 12.54 -5.82 -19.06
C MET A 236 13.90 -5.19 -18.75
N SER A 237 13.89 -4.00 -18.17
CA SER A 237 15.10 -3.36 -17.65
C SER A 237 15.11 -3.39 -16.14
N ILE A 238 16.17 -3.94 -15.55
CA ILE A 238 16.36 -4.02 -14.11
C ILE A 238 17.62 -3.25 -13.74
N LYS A 239 17.45 -2.27 -12.83
CA LYS A 239 18.56 -1.51 -12.25
C LYS A 239 18.64 -1.78 -10.75
N ALA A 240 19.78 -2.26 -10.29
CA ALA A 240 20.02 -2.50 -8.87
C ALA A 240 21.30 -1.83 -8.40
N LYS A 241 21.20 -1.02 -7.34
CA LYS A 241 22.35 -0.41 -6.67
C LYS A 241 22.30 -0.77 -5.20
N LEU A 242 23.12 -1.73 -4.78
CA LEU A 242 23.18 -2.22 -3.41
C LEU A 242 24.59 -2.01 -2.85
N VAL A 243 24.68 -1.51 -1.63
CA VAL A 243 25.97 -1.38 -0.95
C VAL A 243 26.36 -2.73 -0.35
N SER A 244 25.43 -3.40 0.34
CA SER A 244 25.63 -4.74 0.91
C SER A 244 24.35 -5.55 0.74
N GLY A 245 24.45 -6.74 0.17
CA GLY A 245 23.32 -7.62 -0.09
C GLY A 245 23.42 -8.36 -1.41
N ASN A 246 22.61 -9.38 -1.56
CA ASN A 246 22.61 -10.21 -2.75
C ASN A 246 21.46 -9.81 -3.67
N LEU A 247 21.67 -9.95 -4.97
CA LEU A 247 20.59 -9.90 -5.95
C LEU A 247 20.42 -11.30 -6.54
N THR A 248 19.26 -11.89 -6.32
CA THR A 248 18.92 -13.20 -6.88
C THR A 248 17.79 -13.07 -7.87
N ILE A 249 18.01 -13.52 -9.09
CA ILE A 249 16.97 -13.62 -10.11
C ILE A 249 16.66 -15.10 -10.33
N LYS A 250 15.39 -15.46 -10.22
CA LYS A 250 14.88 -16.83 -10.41
C LYS A 250 13.88 -16.86 -11.56
N ARG A 251 13.66 -18.01 -12.15
CA ARG A 251 12.54 -18.19 -13.09
C ARG A 251 11.25 -18.37 -12.30
N ALA A 252 10.25 -17.57 -12.63
CA ALA A 252 8.88 -17.71 -12.14
C ALA A 252 8.03 -18.37 -13.24
N ASP A 253 7.16 -19.27 -12.84
CA ASP A 253 6.20 -19.95 -13.75
C ASP A 253 4.94 -19.13 -13.97
#